data_46b46c16c191b0e959614c7abf149e63
#
_entry.id   46b46c16c191b0e959614c7abf149e63
#
_cell.length_a   1.000
_cell.length_b   1.000
_cell.length_c   1.000
_cell.angle_alpha   90.00
_cell.angle_beta   90.00
_cell.angle_gamma   90.00
#
_symmetry.space_group_name_H-M   'P 1'
#
loop_
_entity.id
_entity.type
_entity.pdbx_description
1 polymer ?
#
loop_
_entity_poly.entity_id
_entity_poly.type
_entity_poly.pdbx_seq_one_letter_code
_entity_poly.pdbx_strand_id
1 'polypeptide(L)' 'HMLYIVNEDAPGFIGRLGTRLGENSINIGTFHLGRRTAGGEAVLLLSVDTPLPEPLMWELCNVPGVKTVKGLRF' A
#
# COMPACT_ATOMS: atom_id res chain seq x y z
N HIS A 1 -3.53 -5.09 -12.07
CA HIS A 1 -2.68 -4.01 -11.53
C HIS A 1 -2.23 -4.35 -10.12
N MET A 2 -0.97 -4.07 -9.82
CA MET A 2 -0.36 -4.38 -8.53
C MET A 2 0.24 -3.11 -7.92
N LEU A 3 0.28 -3.08 -6.60
CA LEU A 3 0.97 -2.04 -5.85
C LEU A 3 2.08 -2.67 -5.01
N TYR A 4 3.24 -2.07 -5.05
CA TYR A 4 4.38 -2.45 -4.22
C TYR A 4 4.65 -1.30 -3.26
N ILE A 5 4.60 -1.59 -1.97
CA ILE A 5 4.76 -0.57 -0.92
C ILE A 5 5.81 -1.03 0.07
N VAL A 6 6.77 -0.17 0.37
CA VAL A 6 7.71 -0.37 1.47
C VAL A 6 7.33 0.62 2.57
N ASN A 7 7.11 0.10 3.77
CA ASN A 7 6.67 0.91 4.90
C ASN A 7 7.35 0.46 6.19
N GLU A 8 7.28 1.32 7.20
CA GLU A 8 7.68 0.92 8.54
C GLU A 8 6.64 -0.05 9.11
N ASP A 9 7.11 -1.13 9.75
CA ASP A 9 6.24 -2.13 10.37
C ASP A 9 5.65 -1.55 11.66
N ALA A 10 4.55 -0.85 11.54
CA ALA A 10 3.89 -0.17 12.65
C ALA A 10 2.43 -0.56 12.74
N PRO A 11 1.86 -0.65 13.96
CA PRO A 11 0.44 -0.94 14.13
C PRO A 11 -0.44 0.09 13.45
N GLY A 12 -1.55 -0.37 12.86
CA GLY A 12 -2.54 0.51 12.25
C GLY A 12 -2.24 0.94 10.82
N PHE A 13 -1.04 0.67 10.30
CA PHE A 13 -0.70 1.06 8.94
C PHE A 13 -1.64 0.42 7.90
N ILE A 14 -1.87 -0.88 8.03
CA ILE A 14 -2.72 -1.63 7.11
C ILE A 14 -4.14 -1.06 7.11
N GLY A 15 -4.66 -0.71 8.28
CA GLY A 15 -5.98 -0.11 8.40
C GLY A 15 -6.07 1.24 7.69
N ARG A 16 -5.06 2.08 7.84
CA ARG A 16 -5.02 3.38 7.15
C ARG A 16 -4.96 3.21 5.64
N LEU A 17 -4.13 2.29 5.17
CA LEU A 17 -4.00 1.99 3.75
C LEU A 17 -5.32 1.49 3.18
N GLY A 18 -5.94 0.52 3.84
CA GLY A 18 -7.22 -0.03 3.40
C GLY A 18 -8.33 1.02 3.36
N THR A 19 -8.37 1.90 4.36
CA THR A 19 -9.35 3.00 4.41
C THR A 19 -9.16 3.95 3.24
N ARG A 20 -7.92 4.34 2.94
CA ARG A 20 -7.63 5.23 1.81
C ARG A 20 -8.07 4.62 0.48
N LEU A 21 -7.76 3.35 0.27
CA LEU A 21 -8.14 2.66 -0.96
C LEU A 21 -9.66 2.53 -1.05
N GLY A 22 -10.31 2.17 0.05
CA GLY A 22 -11.77 2.04 0.09
C GLY A 22 -12.49 3.35 -0.18
N GLU A 23 -12.01 4.47 0.35
CA GLU A 23 -12.58 5.79 0.11
C GLU A 23 -12.52 6.19 -1.37
N ASN A 24 -11.57 5.63 -2.10
CA ASN A 24 -11.40 5.88 -3.53
C ASN A 24 -11.98 4.77 -4.40
N SER A 25 -12.82 3.91 -3.82
CA SER A 25 -13.49 2.81 -4.51
C SER A 25 -12.52 1.82 -5.17
N ILE A 26 -11.35 1.64 -4.59
CA ILE A 26 -10.37 0.67 -5.06
C ILE A 26 -10.54 -0.61 -4.27
N ASN A 27 -10.82 -1.71 -4.96
CA ASN A 27 -10.93 -3.02 -4.32
C ASN A 27 -9.59 -3.75 -4.37
N ILE A 28 -9.24 -4.36 -3.23
CA ILE A 28 -8.04 -5.17 -3.12
C ILE A 28 -8.38 -6.62 -3.44
N GLY A 29 -7.72 -7.18 -4.45
CA GLY A 29 -7.92 -8.58 -4.82
C GLY A 29 -7.07 -9.51 -3.98
N THR A 30 -5.77 -9.28 -3.91
CA THR A 30 -4.85 -10.06 -3.08
C THR A 30 -3.99 -9.13 -2.26
N PHE A 31 -3.47 -9.68 -1.17
CA PHE A 31 -2.70 -8.92 -0.19
C PHE A 31 -1.60 -9.81 0.37
N HIS A 32 -0.36 -9.39 0.19
CA HIS A 32 0.80 -10.07 0.73
C HIS A 32 1.64 -9.12 1.55
N LEU A 33 1.93 -9.50 2.78
CA LEU A 33 2.76 -8.72 3.68
C LEU A 33 4.00 -9.54 4.03
N GLY A 34 5.17 -9.00 3.71
CA GLY A 34 6.44 -9.57 4.11
C GLY A 34 7.14 -8.64 5.09
N ARG A 35 7.61 -9.17 6.21
CA ARG A 35 8.40 -8.42 7.17
C ARG A 35 9.86 -8.77 6.99
N ARG A 36 10.70 -7.75 6.84
CA ARG A 36 12.15 -7.98 6.76
C ARG A 36 12.75 -8.16 8.14
N THR A 37 12.31 -7.32 9.10
CA THR A 37 12.81 -7.32 10.47
C THR A 37 11.68 -6.91 11.38
N ALA A 38 11.49 -7.58 12.50
CA ALA A 38 10.47 -7.19 13.47
C ALA A 38 10.76 -5.76 13.95
N GLY A 39 9.74 -4.89 13.84
CA GLY A 39 9.87 -3.48 14.18
C GLY A 39 10.61 -2.63 13.15
N GLY A 40 11.01 -3.22 12.01
CA GLY A 40 11.71 -2.53 10.95
C GLY A 40 10.81 -2.28 9.74
N GLU A 41 11.34 -2.57 8.54
CA GLU A 41 10.58 -2.37 7.31
C GLU A 41 9.72 -3.58 6.96
N ALA A 42 8.56 -3.30 6.38
CA ALA A 42 7.69 -4.30 5.80
C ALA A 42 7.52 -4.01 4.31
N VAL A 43 7.29 -5.06 3.54
CA VAL A 43 7.00 -4.96 2.11
C VAL A 43 5.58 -5.45 1.89
N LEU A 44 4.79 -4.63 1.24
CA LEU A 44 3.42 -4.92 0.90
C LEU A 44 3.29 -5.11 -0.60
N LEU A 45 2.59 -6.16 -1.01
CA LEU A 45 2.25 -6.38 -2.41
C LEU A 45 0.75 -6.59 -2.50
N LEU A 46 0.08 -5.70 -3.21
CA LEU A 46 -1.38 -5.72 -3.37
C LEU A 46 -1.75 -5.89 -4.84
N SER A 47 -2.78 -6.67 -5.12
CA SER A 47 -3.45 -6.57 -6.41
C SER A 47 -4.70 -5.72 -6.24
N VAL A 48 -4.97 -4.85 -7.20
CA VAL A 48 -6.14 -3.96 -7.20
C VAL A 48 -6.90 -4.12 -8.50
N ASP A 49 -8.19 -3.82 -8.46
CA ASP A 49 -9.08 -4.02 -9.61
C ASP A 49 -8.93 -2.93 -10.67
N THR A 50 -8.42 -1.76 -10.30
CA THR A 50 -8.25 -0.63 -11.20
C THR A 50 -6.91 0.05 -10.94
N PRO A 51 -6.32 0.73 -11.96
CA PRO A 51 -5.11 1.52 -11.72
C PRO A 51 -5.41 2.66 -10.77
N LEU A 52 -4.46 2.99 -9.89
CA LEU A 52 -4.64 4.10 -8.98
C LEU A 52 -4.44 5.43 -9.71
N PRO A 53 -5.33 6.40 -9.49
CA PRO A 53 -5.12 7.76 -9.98
C PRO A 53 -3.86 8.37 -9.36
N GLU A 54 -3.17 9.26 -10.08
CA GLU A 54 -1.98 9.93 -9.56
C GLU A 54 -2.20 10.63 -8.21
N PRO A 55 -3.33 11.37 -8.00
CA PRO A 55 -3.57 11.97 -6.70
C PRO A 55 -3.59 10.97 -5.55
N LEU A 56 -4.15 9.78 -5.79
CA LEU A 56 -4.19 8.73 -4.78
C LEU A 56 -2.79 8.15 -4.51
N MET A 57 -2.00 7.94 -5.56
CA MET A 57 -0.61 7.51 -5.41
C MET A 57 0.17 8.50 -4.54
N TRP A 58 -0.02 9.79 -4.78
CA TRP A 58 0.62 10.84 -4.00
C TRP A 58 0.17 10.81 -2.53
N GLU A 59 -1.14 10.61 -2.29
CA GLU A 59 -1.68 10.48 -0.94
C GLU A 59 -1.05 9.31 -0.19
N LEU A 60 -0.91 8.17 -0.86
CA LEU A 60 -0.30 7.00 -0.26
C LEU A 60 1.16 7.24 0.11
N CYS A 61 1.90 7.97 -0.73
CA CYS A 61 3.29 8.34 -0.43
C CYS A 61 3.40 9.21 0.82
N ASN A 62 2.33 9.92 1.17
CA ASN A 62 2.30 10.82 2.32
C ASN A 62 1.69 10.20 3.58
N VAL A 63 1.27 8.94 3.52
CA VAL A 63 0.83 8.23 4.72
C VAL A 63 2.02 8.03 5.65
N PRO A 64 1.89 8.35 6.95
CA PRO A 64 3.00 8.15 7.89
C PRO A 64 3.49 6.70 7.88
N GLY A 65 4.80 6.53 7.78
CA GLY A 65 5.44 5.22 7.74
C GLY A 65 5.71 4.68 6.34
N VAL A 66 5.14 5.28 5.31
CA VAL A 66 5.38 4.85 3.93
C VAL A 66 6.72 5.39 3.46
N LYS A 67 7.56 4.51 2.91
CA LYS A 67 8.86 4.89 2.33
C LYS A 67 8.82 4.90 0.81
N THR A 68 8.13 3.91 0.21
CA THR A 68 8.08 3.76 -1.24
C THR A 68 6.72 3.23 -1.65
N VAL A 69 6.17 3.79 -2.72
CA VAL A 69 4.96 3.26 -3.38
C VAL A 69 5.25 3.18 -4.86
N LYS A 70 5.02 2.01 -5.45
CA LYS A 70 5.19 1.79 -6.89
C LYS A 70 3.98 1.06 -7.45
N GLY A 71 3.49 1.53 -8.58
CA GLY A 71 2.50 0.80 -9.36
C GLY A 71 3.19 -0.17 -10.30
N LEU A 72 2.68 -1.39 -10.35
CA LEU A 72 3.20 -2.43 -11.25
C LEU A 72 2.09 -2.85 -12.20
N ARG A 73 2.45 -3.07 -13.46
CA ARG A 73 1.56 -3.60 -14.48
C ARG A 73 2.12 -4.89 -15.02
N PHE A 74 1.23 -5.83 -15.21
CA PHE A 74 1.58 -7.10 -15.85
C PHE A 74 0.67 -7.37 -17.02
#